data_4bb7158c269140af521c73d705447d8d
#
_entry.id   4bb7158c269140af521c73d705447d8d
#
_cell.length_a   1.000
_cell.length_b   1.000
_cell.length_c   1.000
_cell.angle_alpha   90.00
_cell.angle_beta   90.00
_cell.angle_gamma   90.00
#
_symmetry.space_group_name_H-M   'P 1'
#
loop_
_entity.id
_entity.type
_entity.pdbx_description
1 polymer ?
#
loop_
_entity_poly.entity_id
_entity_poly.type
_entity_poly.pdbx_seq_one_letter_code
_entity_poly.pdbx_strand_id
1 'polypeptide(L)'
;MTKWALSQGCKDSFNIGKSINVIHHFNKLKDKNHTIMSIDAEKAFDKTQHPFMIKTLRKAGIEGTYLNIIKAIYDKPTANIILNGEKLKAFPLKSGTRQGCPLSPLLFNTVLEVLATAIREEKEIKGTQTGKEEIKLSLFADDMILNIENPKYNTRKSLELINKYSKVAGYKINTQKSLAFLYTNNEKIEKEIKETIPFTIAT
;
A
#
# COMPACT_ATOMS: atom_id res chain seq x y z
N MET A 1 12.70 -20.56 6.84
CA MET A 1 12.02 -20.02 5.65
C MET A 1 10.50 -20.19 5.62
N THR A 2 9.94 -21.17 6.29
CA THR A 2 8.50 -21.51 6.27
C THR A 2 7.59 -20.68 7.19
N LYS A 3 8.12 -20.02 8.21
CA LYS A 3 7.32 -19.21 9.15
C LYS A 3 6.75 -17.91 8.57
N TRP A 4 7.40 -17.32 7.58
CA TRP A 4 6.96 -16.06 6.96
C TRP A 4 5.82 -16.24 5.95
N ALA A 5 5.84 -17.27 5.11
CA ALA A 5 4.80 -17.53 4.13
C ALA A 5 3.48 -17.99 4.78
N LEU A 6 3.55 -18.82 5.83
CA LEU A 6 2.38 -19.21 6.63
C LEU A 6 1.80 -18.04 7.46
N SER A 7 2.66 -17.10 7.89
CA SER A 7 2.23 -15.88 8.56
C SER A 7 1.48 -14.91 7.63
N GLN A 8 1.74 -14.93 6.33
CA GLN A 8 1.12 -14.00 5.38
C GLN A 8 -0.34 -14.38 5.10
N GLY A 9 -0.64 -15.64 4.77
CA GLY A 9 -2.02 -16.09 4.58
C GLY A 9 -2.91 -15.92 5.82
N CYS A 10 -2.34 -16.13 7.03
CA CYS A 10 -3.03 -15.82 8.29
C CYS A 10 -3.22 -14.32 8.50
N LYS A 11 -2.25 -13.47 8.13
CA LYS A 11 -2.36 -12.01 8.22
C LYS A 11 -3.40 -11.46 7.24
N ASP A 12 -3.50 -12.04 6.05
CA ASP A 12 -4.44 -11.59 5.02
C ASP A 12 -5.89 -11.88 5.46
N SER A 13 -6.20 -13.08 5.91
CA SER A 13 -7.51 -13.43 6.50
C SER A 13 -7.82 -12.60 7.75
N PHE A 14 -6.82 -12.32 8.58
CA PHE A 14 -6.95 -11.49 9.76
C PHE A 14 -7.20 -10.02 9.41
N ASN A 15 -6.57 -9.50 8.36
CA ASN A 15 -6.77 -8.13 7.89
C ASN A 15 -8.17 -7.93 7.28
N ILE A 16 -8.67 -8.90 6.51
CA ILE A 16 -10.05 -8.91 6.01
C ILE A 16 -11.06 -8.91 7.17
N GLY A 17 -10.85 -9.78 8.16
CA GLY A 17 -11.67 -9.83 9.37
C GLY A 17 -11.67 -8.51 10.15
N LYS A 18 -10.51 -7.84 10.25
CA LYS A 18 -10.43 -6.50 10.86
C LYS A 18 -11.22 -5.46 10.08
N SER A 19 -11.13 -5.45 8.76
CA SER A 19 -11.86 -4.51 7.91
C SER A 19 -13.38 -4.72 7.99
N ILE A 20 -13.85 -5.96 8.02
CA ILE A 20 -15.26 -6.28 8.23
C ILE A 20 -15.74 -5.80 9.60
N ASN A 21 -14.95 -6.01 10.65
CA ASN A 21 -15.27 -5.54 11.99
C ASN A 21 -15.35 -4.00 12.07
N VAL A 22 -14.48 -3.29 11.34
CA VAL A 22 -14.55 -1.83 11.24
C VAL A 22 -15.84 -1.37 10.57
N ILE A 23 -16.24 -1.99 9.46
CA ILE A 23 -17.52 -1.69 8.78
C ILE A 23 -18.70 -1.95 9.69
N HIS A 24 -18.74 -3.10 10.39
CA HIS A 24 -19.77 -3.39 11.37
C HIS A 24 -19.80 -2.39 12.54
N HIS A 25 -18.64 -1.92 12.95
CA HIS A 25 -18.53 -0.90 13.99
C HIS A 25 -19.13 0.43 13.51
N PHE A 26 -18.80 0.89 12.32
CA PHE A 26 -19.35 2.13 11.74
C PHE A 26 -20.87 2.10 11.60
N ASN A 27 -21.43 0.97 11.20
CA ASN A 27 -22.88 0.84 11.07
C ASN A 27 -23.64 0.97 12.42
N LYS A 28 -22.93 0.78 13.54
CA LYS A 28 -23.49 0.92 14.90
C LYS A 28 -23.26 2.28 15.52
N LEU A 29 -22.34 3.10 14.99
CA LEU A 29 -22.05 4.42 15.54
C LEU A 29 -23.16 5.41 15.20
N LYS A 30 -23.57 6.21 16.21
CA LYS A 30 -24.52 7.31 16.06
C LYS A 30 -23.85 8.54 15.45
N ASP A 31 -22.62 8.84 15.87
CA ASP A 31 -21.80 9.93 15.33
C ASP A 31 -20.92 9.42 14.20
N LYS A 32 -21.28 9.79 12.99
CA LYS A 32 -20.57 9.38 11.78
C LYS A 32 -19.57 10.47 11.41
N ASN A 33 -18.30 10.22 11.64
CA ASN A 33 -17.20 11.11 11.20
C ASN A 33 -15.94 10.28 10.88
N HIS A 34 -16.11 9.38 9.91
CA HIS A 34 -15.09 8.42 9.51
C HIS A 34 -15.01 8.33 7.99
N THR A 35 -13.83 7.93 7.50
CA THR A 35 -13.64 7.60 6.08
C THR A 35 -12.88 6.28 5.97
N ILE A 36 -13.36 5.42 5.09
CA ILE A 36 -12.62 4.23 4.64
C ILE A 36 -12.14 4.52 3.23
N MET A 37 -10.83 4.46 3.01
CA MET A 37 -10.26 4.57 1.68
C MET A 37 -9.68 3.23 1.24
N SER A 38 -10.20 2.68 0.15
CA SER A 38 -9.60 1.54 -0.56
C SER A 38 -8.71 2.10 -1.66
N ILE A 39 -7.41 1.92 -1.52
CA ILE A 39 -6.39 2.46 -2.40
C ILE A 39 -5.76 1.32 -3.19
N ASP A 40 -5.97 1.33 -4.51
CA ASP A 40 -5.32 0.45 -5.48
C ASP A 40 -4.02 1.09 -5.97
N ALA A 41 -2.98 0.30 -6.15
CA ALA A 41 -1.71 0.77 -6.67
C ALA A 41 -1.58 0.52 -8.18
N GLU A 42 -1.27 1.57 -8.93
CA GLU A 42 -1.06 1.46 -10.37
C GLU A 42 0.20 0.66 -10.69
N LYS A 43 0.05 -0.59 -11.18
CA LYS A 43 1.18 -1.48 -11.54
C LYS A 43 2.24 -1.56 -10.43
N ALA A 44 1.81 -1.85 -9.21
CA ALA A 44 2.63 -1.79 -8.00
C ALA A 44 3.96 -2.55 -8.13
N PHE A 45 3.90 -3.79 -8.62
CA PHE A 45 5.09 -4.62 -8.83
C PHE A 45 6.02 -4.08 -9.91
N ASP A 46 5.50 -3.46 -10.96
CA ASP A 46 6.27 -2.96 -12.10
C ASP A 46 6.96 -1.61 -11.83
N LYS A 47 6.44 -0.84 -10.86
CA LYS A 47 6.93 0.51 -10.54
C LYS A 47 7.90 0.58 -9.38
N THR A 48 8.10 -0.51 -8.64
CA THR A 48 9.03 -0.55 -7.50
C THR A 48 10.43 -0.13 -7.91
N GLN A 49 10.96 0.92 -7.28
CA GLN A 49 12.29 1.44 -7.59
C GLN A 49 13.39 0.57 -6.97
N HIS A 50 14.29 0.03 -7.80
CA HIS A 50 15.36 -0.88 -7.37
C HIS A 50 16.27 -0.27 -6.29
N PRO A 51 16.75 1.00 -6.40
CA PRO A 51 17.59 1.58 -5.35
C PRO A 51 16.87 1.72 -4.02
N PHE A 52 15.59 2.07 -4.04
CA PHE A 52 14.78 2.18 -2.82
C PHE A 52 14.57 0.81 -2.19
N MET A 53 14.23 -0.21 -2.99
CA MET A 53 14.07 -1.59 -2.55
C MET A 53 15.34 -2.12 -1.86
N ILE A 54 16.51 -1.97 -2.47
CA ILE A 54 17.79 -2.43 -1.90
C ILE A 54 18.09 -1.69 -0.58
N LYS A 55 17.84 -0.38 -0.52
CA LYS A 55 18.02 0.40 0.72
C LYS A 55 17.09 -0.07 1.83
N THR A 56 15.83 -0.37 1.49
CA THR A 56 14.82 -0.86 2.44
C THR A 56 15.20 -2.22 2.99
N LEU A 57 15.61 -3.17 2.13
CA LEU A 57 16.05 -4.50 2.55
C LEU A 57 17.23 -4.43 3.54
N ARG A 58 18.20 -3.55 3.27
CA ARG A 58 19.32 -3.32 4.20
C ARG A 58 18.84 -2.78 5.54
N LYS A 59 17.91 -1.83 5.54
CA LYS A 59 17.33 -1.28 6.78
C LYS A 59 16.50 -2.31 7.55
N ALA A 60 15.89 -3.27 6.85
CA ALA A 60 15.18 -4.39 7.45
C ALA A 60 16.10 -5.50 8.01
N GLY A 61 17.44 -5.28 8.01
CA GLY A 61 18.40 -6.23 8.54
C GLY A 61 18.77 -7.35 7.58
N ILE A 62 18.41 -7.26 6.30
CA ILE A 62 18.82 -8.22 5.29
C ILE A 62 20.22 -7.83 4.83
N GLU A 63 21.22 -8.66 5.16
CA GLU A 63 22.63 -8.38 4.93
C GLU A 63 23.36 -9.60 4.32
N GLY A 64 24.66 -9.44 4.06
CA GLY A 64 25.53 -10.51 3.60
C GLY A 64 25.15 -11.07 2.24
N THR A 65 25.27 -12.38 2.10
CA THR A 65 25.06 -13.10 0.84
C THR A 65 23.67 -12.87 0.23
N TYR A 66 22.62 -12.84 1.04
CA TYR A 66 21.26 -12.63 0.56
C TYR A 66 21.09 -11.26 -0.11
N LEU A 67 21.56 -10.20 0.54
CA LEU A 67 21.47 -8.85 -0.04
C LEU A 67 22.31 -8.76 -1.32
N ASN A 68 23.48 -9.41 -1.36
CA ASN A 68 24.34 -9.39 -2.54
C ASN A 68 23.71 -10.14 -3.71
N ILE A 69 23.03 -11.25 -3.49
CA ILE A 69 22.27 -11.96 -4.54
C ILE A 69 21.15 -11.07 -5.09
N ILE A 70 20.36 -10.44 -4.20
CA ILE A 70 19.28 -9.55 -4.64
C ILE A 70 19.84 -8.36 -5.43
N LYS A 71 20.95 -7.75 -4.97
CA LYS A 71 21.63 -6.70 -5.71
C LYS A 71 22.08 -7.18 -7.10
N ALA A 72 22.68 -8.37 -7.21
CA ALA A 72 23.12 -8.92 -8.48
C ALA A 72 21.95 -9.15 -9.47
N ILE A 73 20.79 -9.59 -8.96
CA ILE A 73 19.58 -9.77 -9.78
C ILE A 73 19.08 -8.44 -10.35
N TYR A 74 19.15 -7.36 -9.54
CA TYR A 74 18.63 -6.03 -9.90
C TYR A 74 19.71 -5.03 -10.33
N ASP A 75 20.97 -5.48 -10.53
CA ASP A 75 22.02 -4.67 -11.13
C ASP A 75 21.90 -4.72 -12.65
N LYS A 76 21.48 -3.59 -13.25
CA LYS A 76 21.29 -3.43 -14.70
C LYS A 76 20.45 -4.54 -15.35
N PRO A 77 19.27 -4.90 -14.79
CA PRO A 77 18.46 -5.96 -15.37
C PRO A 77 17.97 -5.56 -16.75
N THR A 78 17.89 -6.54 -17.64
CA THR A 78 17.39 -6.36 -19.02
C THR A 78 16.23 -7.30 -19.30
N ALA A 79 15.35 -6.89 -20.21
CA ALA A 79 14.27 -7.72 -20.73
C ALA A 79 14.32 -7.80 -22.25
N ASN A 80 13.79 -8.89 -22.78
CA ASN A 80 13.58 -9.09 -24.21
C ASN A 80 12.10 -9.35 -24.46
N ILE A 81 11.61 -8.87 -25.58
CA ILE A 81 10.29 -9.25 -26.11
C ILE A 81 10.49 -10.33 -27.15
N ILE A 82 9.65 -11.36 -27.13
CA ILE A 82 9.56 -12.37 -28.19
C ILE A 82 8.28 -12.09 -28.95
N LEU A 83 8.38 -11.75 -30.21
CA LEU A 83 7.28 -11.49 -31.12
C LEU A 83 7.33 -12.48 -32.28
N ASN A 84 6.28 -13.27 -32.48
CA ASN A 84 6.22 -14.28 -33.55
C ASN A 84 7.41 -15.26 -33.60
N GLY A 85 7.97 -15.61 -32.43
CA GLY A 85 9.15 -16.48 -32.33
C GLY A 85 10.50 -15.76 -32.45
N GLU A 86 10.54 -14.50 -32.87
CA GLU A 86 11.76 -13.68 -32.93
C GLU A 86 12.01 -12.95 -31.61
N LYS A 87 13.24 -13.07 -31.10
CA LYS A 87 13.69 -12.36 -29.90
C LYS A 87 14.19 -10.96 -30.29
N LEU A 88 13.46 -9.94 -29.86
CA LEU A 88 13.83 -8.56 -30.11
C LEU A 88 15.05 -8.13 -29.24
N LYS A 89 15.64 -6.98 -29.59
CA LYS A 89 16.77 -6.42 -28.86
C LYS A 89 16.43 -6.19 -27.38
N ALA A 90 17.36 -6.58 -26.51
CA ALA A 90 17.24 -6.34 -25.08
C ALA A 90 17.19 -4.85 -24.74
N PHE A 91 16.35 -4.50 -23.77
CA PHE A 91 16.27 -3.15 -23.23
C PHE A 91 16.41 -3.17 -21.68
N PRO A 92 16.98 -2.11 -21.09
CA PRO A 92 17.19 -2.06 -19.65
C PRO A 92 15.89 -1.84 -18.90
N LEU A 93 15.71 -2.57 -17.80
CA LEU A 93 14.63 -2.35 -16.82
C LEU A 93 15.13 -1.39 -15.74
N LYS A 94 14.40 -0.30 -15.49
CA LYS A 94 14.76 0.71 -14.48
C LYS A 94 14.01 0.54 -13.16
N SER A 95 12.93 -0.23 -13.17
CA SER A 95 12.05 -0.47 -12.02
C SER A 95 11.34 -1.81 -12.16
N GLY A 96 10.67 -2.20 -11.12
CA GLY A 96 9.78 -3.36 -11.06
C GLY A 96 10.44 -4.61 -10.52
N THR A 97 9.59 -5.53 -10.10
CA THR A 97 9.96 -6.88 -9.69
C THR A 97 9.43 -7.86 -10.73
N ARG A 98 10.15 -8.97 -10.94
CA ARG A 98 9.79 -9.94 -11.97
C ARG A 98 8.49 -10.66 -11.63
N GLN A 99 7.46 -10.53 -12.46
CA GLN A 99 6.21 -11.28 -12.33
C GLN A 99 6.48 -12.79 -12.45
N GLY A 100 5.79 -13.58 -11.62
CA GLY A 100 6.00 -15.02 -11.54
C GLY A 100 7.24 -15.48 -10.74
N CYS A 101 8.05 -14.56 -10.23
CA CYS A 101 9.16 -14.90 -9.34
C CYS A 101 8.67 -15.01 -7.88
N PRO A 102 8.90 -16.12 -7.18
CA PRO A 102 8.47 -16.28 -5.79
C PRO A 102 9.06 -15.25 -4.83
N LEU A 103 10.17 -14.61 -5.19
CA LEU A 103 10.81 -13.56 -4.41
C LEU A 103 10.11 -12.20 -4.53
N SER A 104 9.43 -11.93 -5.64
CA SER A 104 8.84 -10.63 -5.92
C SER A 104 7.78 -10.16 -4.93
N PRO A 105 6.83 -11.00 -4.48
CA PRO A 105 5.88 -10.61 -3.44
C PRO A 105 6.56 -10.21 -2.13
N LEU A 106 7.61 -10.95 -1.73
CA LEU A 106 8.37 -10.65 -0.51
C LEU A 106 9.08 -9.30 -0.61
N LEU A 107 9.74 -9.04 -1.74
CA LEU A 107 10.43 -7.78 -1.99
C LEU A 107 9.46 -6.60 -1.99
N PHE A 108 8.33 -6.74 -2.70
CA PHE A 108 7.29 -5.73 -2.75
C PHE A 108 6.70 -5.44 -1.37
N ASN A 109 6.32 -6.46 -0.62
CA ASN A 109 5.77 -6.30 0.73
C ASN A 109 6.77 -5.64 1.69
N THR A 110 8.07 -5.94 1.57
CA THR A 110 9.11 -5.26 2.37
C THR A 110 9.20 -3.78 2.04
N VAL A 111 9.02 -3.42 0.77
CA VAL A 111 9.00 -2.02 0.32
C VAL A 111 7.73 -1.33 0.81
N LEU A 112 6.56 -1.96 0.69
CA LEU A 112 5.28 -1.40 1.12
C LEU A 112 5.19 -1.22 2.64
N GLU A 113 5.86 -2.07 3.43
CA GLU A 113 5.88 -1.97 4.90
C GLU A 113 6.50 -0.66 5.39
N VAL A 114 7.36 -0.01 4.61
CA VAL A 114 7.89 1.33 4.93
C VAL A 114 6.76 2.36 4.98
N LEU A 115 5.87 2.34 4.00
CA LEU A 115 4.69 3.22 3.98
C LEU A 115 3.73 2.86 5.11
N ALA A 116 3.47 1.57 5.29
CA ALA A 116 2.59 1.08 6.34
C ALA A 116 3.06 1.52 7.73
N THR A 117 4.34 1.39 8.01
CA THR A 117 4.96 1.84 9.26
C THR A 117 4.82 3.35 9.43
N ALA A 118 5.11 4.13 8.38
CA ALA A 118 4.98 5.58 8.44
C ALA A 118 3.53 6.03 8.76
N ILE A 119 2.52 5.37 8.18
CA ILE A 119 1.11 5.67 8.48
C ILE A 119 0.74 5.26 9.92
N ARG A 120 1.18 4.08 10.37
CA ARG A 120 0.87 3.60 11.73
C ARG A 120 1.51 4.47 12.82
N GLU A 121 2.74 4.94 12.59
CA GLU A 121 3.50 5.76 13.55
C GLU A 121 3.09 7.24 13.53
N GLU A 122 2.40 7.69 12.46
CA GLU A 122 1.93 9.08 12.39
C GLU A 122 0.84 9.33 13.44
N LYS A 123 1.19 10.16 14.43
CA LYS A 123 0.31 10.47 15.57
C LYS A 123 -0.90 11.32 15.20
N GLU A 124 -0.76 12.12 14.16
CA GLU A 124 -1.84 12.97 13.66
C GLU A 124 -2.92 12.18 12.93
N ILE A 125 -2.57 11.03 12.33
CA ILE A 125 -3.53 10.15 11.70
C ILE A 125 -4.14 9.24 12.76
N LYS A 126 -5.41 9.45 13.05
CA LYS A 126 -6.18 8.60 13.94
C LYS A 126 -6.95 7.56 13.15
N GLY A 127 -6.78 6.31 13.52
CA GLY A 127 -7.52 5.18 12.99
C GLY A 127 -8.81 4.94 13.74
N THR A 128 -9.57 3.98 13.28
CA THR A 128 -10.81 3.55 13.96
C THR A 128 -10.50 2.72 15.19
N GLN A 129 -11.07 3.12 16.31
CA GLN A 129 -10.96 2.37 17.55
C GLN A 129 -11.96 1.20 17.54
N THR A 130 -11.45 -0.03 17.52
CA THR A 130 -12.27 -1.23 17.59
C THR A 130 -11.92 -2.00 18.87
N GLY A 131 -12.72 -1.84 19.90
CA GLY A 131 -12.41 -2.36 21.23
C GLY A 131 -11.15 -1.69 21.81
N LYS A 132 -10.09 -2.48 22.05
CA LYS A 132 -8.80 -1.99 22.57
C LYS A 132 -7.77 -1.67 21.49
N GLU A 133 -8.05 -1.95 20.22
CA GLU A 133 -7.13 -1.76 19.09
C GLU A 133 -7.52 -0.57 18.23
N GLU A 134 -6.54 0.25 17.87
CA GLU A 134 -6.65 1.28 16.84
C GLU A 134 -6.27 0.67 15.49
N ILE A 135 -7.19 0.71 14.52
CA ILE A 135 -6.97 0.18 13.17
C ILE A 135 -6.86 1.36 12.20
N LYS A 136 -5.64 1.73 11.83
CA LYS A 136 -5.37 2.79 10.82
C LYS A 136 -5.32 2.22 9.42
N LEU A 137 -4.72 1.04 9.27
CA LEU A 137 -4.32 0.51 7.98
C LEU A 137 -4.43 -1.02 7.96
N SER A 138 -5.01 -1.53 6.89
CA SER A 138 -4.97 -2.95 6.51
C SER A 138 -4.36 -3.07 5.11
N LEU A 139 -3.47 -4.04 4.93
CA LEU A 139 -2.82 -4.32 3.63
C LEU A 139 -3.26 -5.71 3.15
N PHE A 140 -3.56 -5.80 1.86
CA PHE A 140 -3.82 -7.05 1.18
C PHE A 140 -3.15 -7.03 -0.20
N ALA A 141 -2.04 -7.76 -0.35
CA ALA A 141 -1.16 -7.68 -1.53
C ALA A 141 -0.76 -6.23 -1.83
N ASP A 142 -1.20 -5.68 -2.97
CA ASP A 142 -0.98 -4.30 -3.39
C ASP A 142 -2.11 -3.34 -2.97
N ASP A 143 -3.23 -3.87 -2.50
CA ASP A 143 -4.35 -3.08 -2.00
C ASP A 143 -4.11 -2.59 -0.57
N MET A 144 -4.52 -1.36 -0.33
CA MET A 144 -4.41 -0.70 0.97
C MET A 144 -5.77 -0.17 1.40
N ILE A 145 -6.21 -0.57 2.59
CA ILE A 145 -7.43 -0.02 3.21
C ILE A 145 -7.01 0.88 4.37
N LEU A 146 -7.33 2.15 4.27
CA LEU A 146 -7.15 3.14 5.33
C LEU A 146 -8.46 3.40 6.04
N ASN A 147 -8.44 3.29 7.36
CA ASN A 147 -9.57 3.60 8.23
C ASN A 147 -9.22 4.88 8.99
N ILE A 148 -9.92 5.96 8.69
CA ILE A 148 -9.59 7.30 9.16
C ILE A 148 -10.73 7.88 9.97
N GLU A 149 -10.44 8.23 11.21
CA GLU A 149 -11.28 9.05 12.07
C GLU A 149 -10.99 10.54 11.82
N ASN A 150 -12.00 11.41 11.97
CA ASN A 150 -11.89 12.83 11.68
C ASN A 150 -11.32 13.14 10.27
N PRO A 151 -12.07 12.80 9.23
CA PRO A 151 -11.55 12.72 7.86
C PRO A 151 -11.05 14.06 7.29
N LYS A 152 -11.55 15.20 7.77
CA LYS A 152 -11.18 16.52 7.26
C LYS A 152 -9.66 16.75 7.24
N TYR A 153 -8.97 16.44 8.31
CA TYR A 153 -7.53 16.66 8.46
C TYR A 153 -6.70 15.41 8.10
N ASN A 154 -7.14 14.28 8.59
CA ASN A 154 -6.37 13.04 8.52
C ASN A 154 -6.33 12.44 7.11
N THR A 155 -7.35 12.65 6.27
CA THR A 155 -7.35 12.24 4.86
C THR A 155 -6.23 12.93 4.09
N ARG A 156 -6.15 14.25 4.22
CA ARG A 156 -5.10 15.04 3.56
C ARG A 156 -3.71 14.58 3.99
N LYS A 157 -3.49 14.40 5.30
CA LYS A 157 -2.21 13.96 5.84
C LYS A 157 -1.81 12.57 5.33
N SER A 158 -2.76 11.65 5.27
CA SER A 158 -2.53 10.30 4.73
C SER A 158 -2.12 10.35 3.25
N LEU A 159 -2.82 11.13 2.44
CA LEU A 159 -2.49 11.30 1.02
C LEU A 159 -1.14 11.99 0.82
N GLU A 160 -0.76 12.95 1.68
CA GLU A 160 0.57 13.57 1.66
C GLU A 160 1.69 12.56 1.94
N LEU A 161 1.50 11.64 2.91
CA LEU A 161 2.46 10.57 3.19
C LEU A 161 2.60 9.61 2.01
N ILE A 162 1.48 9.18 1.41
CA ILE A 162 1.49 8.32 0.24
C ILE A 162 2.20 9.03 -0.92
N ASN A 163 1.95 10.31 -1.15
CA ASN A 163 2.60 11.09 -2.20
C ASN A 163 4.11 11.25 -1.96
N LYS A 164 4.55 11.45 -0.72
CA LYS A 164 5.99 11.47 -0.38
C LYS A 164 6.64 10.12 -0.66
N TYR A 165 5.99 9.04 -0.26
CA TYR A 165 6.46 7.68 -0.51
C TYR A 165 6.51 7.37 -2.02
N SER A 166 5.48 7.78 -2.77
CA SER A 166 5.39 7.62 -4.22
C SER A 166 6.63 8.13 -4.96
N LYS A 167 7.17 9.28 -4.56
CA LYS A 167 8.34 9.91 -5.19
C LYS A 167 9.61 9.06 -5.07
N VAL A 168 9.73 8.25 -4.04
CA VAL A 168 10.95 7.46 -3.77
C VAL A 168 10.80 5.97 -4.06
N ALA A 169 9.62 5.42 -3.84
CA ALA A 169 9.33 4.00 -4.01
C ALA A 169 8.76 3.64 -5.40
N GLY A 170 8.25 4.63 -6.13
CA GLY A 170 7.54 4.44 -7.40
C GLY A 170 6.07 4.02 -7.23
N TYR A 171 5.58 3.90 -5.99
CA TYR A 171 4.17 3.61 -5.72
C TYR A 171 3.28 4.74 -6.20
N LYS A 172 2.25 4.44 -6.97
CA LYS A 172 1.33 5.44 -7.50
C LYS A 172 -0.11 4.99 -7.28
N ILE A 173 -0.94 5.87 -6.74
CA ILE A 173 -2.37 5.59 -6.56
C ILE A 173 -3.03 5.50 -7.93
N ASN A 174 -3.80 4.43 -8.12
CA ASN A 174 -4.71 4.28 -9.26
C ASN A 174 -6.03 4.98 -8.93
N THR A 175 -6.19 6.21 -9.37
CA THR A 175 -7.36 7.03 -9.05
C THR A 175 -8.66 6.49 -9.66
N GLN A 176 -8.58 5.67 -10.71
CA GLN A 176 -9.76 5.08 -11.35
C GLN A 176 -10.32 3.87 -10.61
N LYS A 177 -9.44 3.13 -9.89
CA LYS A 177 -9.83 1.93 -9.13
C LYS A 177 -9.93 2.18 -7.63
N SER A 178 -9.35 3.28 -7.14
CA SER A 178 -9.44 3.64 -5.72
C SER A 178 -10.79 4.22 -5.39
N LEU A 179 -11.30 3.90 -4.19
CA LEU A 179 -12.61 4.31 -3.70
C LEU A 179 -12.48 4.85 -2.28
N ALA A 180 -13.32 5.84 -1.95
CA ALA A 180 -13.51 6.27 -0.59
C ALA A 180 -14.99 6.13 -0.19
N PHE A 181 -15.23 5.60 1.00
CA PHE A 181 -16.53 5.57 1.64
C PHE A 181 -16.52 6.59 2.78
N LEU A 182 -17.40 7.57 2.69
CA LEU A 182 -17.47 8.65 3.65
C LEU A 182 -18.70 8.46 4.55
N TYR A 183 -18.43 8.35 5.84
CA TYR A 183 -19.44 8.27 6.89
C TYR A 183 -19.43 9.60 7.65
N THR A 184 -20.23 10.58 7.21
CA THR A 184 -20.37 11.87 7.89
C THR A 184 -21.82 12.36 7.80
N ASN A 185 -22.27 13.04 8.84
CA ASN A 185 -23.57 13.72 8.85
C ASN A 185 -23.43 15.23 8.57
N ASN A 186 -22.22 15.70 8.22
CA ASN A 186 -21.91 17.11 8.02
C ASN A 186 -21.59 17.40 6.55
N GLU A 187 -22.51 18.06 5.86
CA GLU A 187 -22.39 18.40 4.43
C GLU A 187 -21.16 19.26 4.09
N LYS A 188 -20.72 20.15 5.03
CA LYS A 188 -19.52 20.97 4.80
C LYS A 188 -18.26 20.11 4.80
N ILE A 189 -18.14 19.18 5.74
CA ILE A 189 -17.03 18.23 5.81
C ILE A 189 -17.05 17.34 4.58
N GLU A 190 -18.19 16.86 4.15
CA GLU A 190 -18.34 16.04 2.96
C GLU A 190 -17.81 16.77 1.71
N LYS A 191 -18.19 18.05 1.52
CA LYS A 191 -17.72 18.85 0.39
C LYS A 191 -16.20 19.05 0.41
N GLU A 192 -15.62 19.41 1.56
CA GLU A 192 -14.18 19.61 1.71
C GLU A 192 -13.38 18.32 1.44
N ILE A 193 -13.90 17.17 1.86
CA ILE A 193 -13.25 15.88 1.61
C ILE A 193 -13.35 15.50 0.14
N LYS A 194 -14.50 15.74 -0.51
CA LYS A 194 -14.67 15.54 -1.95
C LYS A 194 -13.65 16.32 -2.79
N GLU A 195 -13.28 17.52 -2.33
CA GLU A 195 -12.26 18.34 -2.98
C GLU A 195 -10.82 17.83 -2.71
N THR A 196 -10.61 17.11 -1.63
CA THR A 196 -9.28 16.63 -1.22
C THR A 196 -8.94 15.26 -1.81
N ILE A 197 -9.91 14.38 -1.97
CA ILE A 197 -9.71 13.00 -2.46
C ILE A 197 -9.70 13.01 -3.99
N PRO A 198 -8.62 12.52 -4.63
CA PRO A 198 -8.47 12.53 -6.09
C PRO A 198 -9.18 11.37 -6.81
N PHE A 199 -10.01 10.58 -6.12
CA PHE A 199 -10.68 9.39 -6.66
C PHE A 199 -12.15 9.34 -6.23
N THR A 200 -12.89 8.35 -6.73
CA THR A 200 -14.34 8.22 -6.54
C THR A 200 -14.72 8.11 -5.06
N ILE A 201 -15.72 8.86 -4.65
CA ILE A 201 -16.35 8.75 -3.34
C ILE A 201 -17.70 8.05 -3.51
N ALA A 202 -17.84 6.91 -2.86
CA ALA A 202 -19.10 6.19 -2.73
C ALA A 202 -19.84 6.67 -1.48
N THR A 203 -21.10 6.95 -1.63
CA THR A 203 -22.03 7.38 -0.56
C THR A 203 -22.98 6.25 -0.20
#